data_7b13094242b548a4881fe69d1bd9df65
#
_entry.id   7b13094242b548a4881fe69d1bd9df65
#
_cell.length_a   1.000
_cell.length_b   1.000
_cell.length_c   1.000
_cell.angle_alpha   90.00
_cell.angle_beta   90.00
_cell.angle_gamma   90.00
#
_symmetry.space_group_name_H-M   'P 1'
#
loop_
_entity.id
_entity.type
_entity.pdbx_description
1 polymer ?
#
loop_
_entity_poly.entity_id
_entity_poly.type
_entity_poly.pdbx_seq_one_letter_code
_entity_poly.pdbx_strand_id
1 'polypeptide(L)'
;MAIGYGERLTSLIVGFLILAAFGLWPIQARAQTDEIQVYTGEVAPVGVFNLTWHNNYTPSGQKTPAFPGGLVPNHTYNSVTEWAYGVTDWFEQGLYLPLYSYASNRGGTLNGWKLRELFAVPHAEDRMFVYAVNFEFSFNSKHWDPKEHTAEIRPILGVHLQQWDFFINPILDSSYDGVKNLDFAPSARIAYNVNKTWAFAVEHYADFGPISRFLPGHDQSHQIFAVMDYSGEPFDIEAGIGFGLTSASDHMTIKLMLARDLN
;
A
#
# COMPACT_ATOMS: atom_id res chain seq x y z
N MET A 1 3.90 58.82 -29.84
CA MET A 1 2.87 58.03 -29.15
C MET A 1 3.08 56.55 -29.49
N ALA A 2 4.16 55.94 -28.96
CA ALA A 2 4.55 54.54 -29.26
C ALA A 2 5.32 53.90 -28.08
N ILE A 3 4.85 54.20 -26.84
CA ILE A 3 5.47 53.64 -25.62
C ILE A 3 4.36 52.91 -24.81
N GLY A 4 3.82 51.87 -25.31
CA GLY A 4 2.74 51.17 -24.59
C GLY A 4 2.55 49.71 -24.91
N TYR A 5 3.16 49.22 -25.97
CA TYR A 5 2.97 47.84 -26.42
C TYR A 5 4.03 46.87 -25.87
N GLY A 6 5.26 47.34 -25.65
CA GLY A 6 6.37 46.50 -25.16
C GLY A 6 6.20 46.10 -23.69
N GLU A 7 5.75 47.00 -22.82
CA GLU A 7 5.59 46.72 -21.39
C GLU A 7 4.41 45.79 -21.09
N ARG A 8 3.33 45.88 -21.87
CA ARG A 8 2.19 44.97 -21.72
C ARG A 8 2.51 43.54 -22.19
N LEU A 9 3.33 43.42 -23.25
CA LEU A 9 3.74 42.09 -23.76
C LEU A 9 4.71 41.40 -22.81
N THR A 10 5.65 42.15 -22.23
CA THR A 10 6.60 41.60 -21.19
C THR A 10 5.87 41.21 -19.93
N SER A 11 4.89 41.97 -19.45
CA SER A 11 4.10 41.63 -18.27
C SER A 11 3.21 40.40 -18.50
N LEU A 12 2.66 40.22 -19.72
CA LEU A 12 1.90 39.00 -20.06
C LEU A 12 2.78 37.76 -20.18
N ILE A 13 3.98 37.87 -20.76
CA ILE A 13 4.94 36.77 -20.88
C ILE A 13 5.49 36.38 -19.50
N VAL A 14 5.82 37.33 -18.63
CA VAL A 14 6.24 37.08 -17.25
C VAL A 14 5.12 36.47 -16.43
N GLY A 15 3.87 36.96 -16.58
CA GLY A 15 2.70 36.36 -15.93
C GLY A 15 2.41 34.93 -16.39
N PHE A 16 2.58 34.64 -17.69
CA PHE A 16 2.41 33.29 -18.23
C PHE A 16 3.54 32.33 -17.79
N LEU A 17 4.79 32.82 -17.68
CA LEU A 17 5.92 32.03 -17.17
C LEU A 17 5.80 31.76 -15.67
N ILE A 18 5.25 32.69 -14.89
CA ILE A 18 4.98 32.48 -13.46
C ILE A 18 3.83 31.49 -13.25
N LEU A 19 2.76 31.57 -14.04
CA LEU A 19 1.66 30.58 -14.01
C LEU A 19 2.13 29.19 -14.47
N ALA A 20 3.02 29.10 -15.46
CA ALA A 20 3.60 27.83 -15.90
C ALA A 20 4.56 27.23 -14.86
N ALA A 21 5.24 28.06 -14.07
CA ALA A 21 6.13 27.60 -12.99
C ALA A 21 5.36 27.06 -11.75
N PHE A 22 4.11 27.49 -11.53
CA PHE A 22 3.24 26.95 -10.48
C PHE A 22 2.48 25.67 -10.89
N GLY A 23 2.47 25.32 -12.18
CA GLY A 23 1.77 24.15 -12.72
C GLY A 23 2.59 22.87 -12.84
N LEU A 24 3.86 22.86 -12.43
CA LEU A 24 4.79 21.74 -12.60
C LEU A 24 5.41 21.23 -11.28
N TRP A 25 4.67 21.29 -10.18
CA TRP A 25 5.05 20.41 -9.07
C TRP A 25 4.54 19.01 -9.41
N PRO A 26 5.44 18.04 -9.54
CA PRO A 26 5.02 16.64 -9.64
C PRO A 26 4.25 16.34 -8.35
N ILE A 27 2.97 15.99 -8.49
CA ILE A 27 2.22 15.33 -7.43
C ILE A 27 2.89 13.95 -7.35
N GLN A 28 3.78 13.80 -6.39
CA GLN A 28 4.37 12.49 -6.12
C GLN A 28 3.28 11.65 -5.48
N ALA A 29 2.80 10.67 -6.20
CA ALA A 29 2.03 9.59 -5.60
C ALA A 29 2.94 8.89 -4.59
N ARG A 30 2.59 8.92 -3.33
CA ARG A 30 3.27 8.21 -2.25
C ARG A 30 2.21 7.74 -1.30
N ALA A 31 1.82 6.49 -1.44
CA ALA A 31 1.00 5.84 -0.43
C ALA A 31 1.83 5.76 0.86
N GLN A 32 1.29 6.29 1.94
CA GLN A 32 1.77 5.95 3.28
C GLN A 32 1.30 4.53 3.57
N THR A 33 2.23 3.65 3.92
CA THR A 33 1.97 2.23 3.99
C THR A 33 1.71 1.83 5.43
N ASP A 34 0.46 1.55 5.75
CA ASP A 34 0.04 0.94 7.03
C ASP A 34 0.23 -0.58 6.98
N GLU A 35 0.07 -1.15 5.82
CA GLU A 35 0.13 -2.56 5.51
C GLU A 35 1.09 -2.80 4.34
N ILE A 36 2.03 -3.74 4.49
CA ILE A 36 2.92 -4.20 3.42
C ILE A 36 2.70 -5.69 3.27
N GLN A 37 1.76 -6.09 2.41
CA GLN A 37 1.38 -7.48 2.19
C GLN A 37 0.96 -7.73 0.74
N VAL A 38 1.37 -8.86 0.19
CA VAL A 38 0.78 -9.42 -1.02
C VAL A 38 -0.29 -10.42 -0.64
N TYR A 39 -1.53 -10.15 -0.98
CA TYR A 39 -2.66 -11.01 -0.65
C TYR A 39 -2.64 -12.30 -1.47
N THR A 40 -2.90 -13.42 -0.77
CA THR A 40 -2.97 -14.76 -1.33
C THR A 40 -4.40 -15.23 -1.60
N GLY A 41 -5.41 -14.48 -1.14
CA GLY A 41 -6.82 -14.84 -1.32
C GLY A 41 -7.32 -15.88 -0.32
N GLU A 42 -6.55 -16.19 0.72
CA GLU A 42 -7.01 -16.99 1.85
C GLU A 42 -8.00 -16.17 2.69
N VAL A 43 -9.05 -16.83 3.19
CA VAL A 43 -10.06 -16.24 4.07
C VAL A 43 -10.06 -16.98 5.40
N ALA A 44 -10.34 -16.27 6.49
CA ALA A 44 -10.50 -16.90 7.80
C ALA A 44 -11.60 -17.98 7.76
N PRO A 45 -11.47 -19.10 8.48
CA PRO A 45 -12.49 -20.12 8.53
C PRO A 45 -13.85 -19.57 8.98
N VAL A 46 -14.94 -20.15 8.50
CA VAL A 46 -16.30 -19.67 8.79
C VAL A 46 -16.56 -19.61 10.29
N GLY A 47 -16.95 -18.43 10.78
CA GLY A 47 -17.23 -18.18 12.20
C GLY A 47 -16.00 -17.87 13.04
N VAL A 48 -14.80 -17.85 12.44
CA VAL A 48 -13.54 -17.55 13.14
C VAL A 48 -13.22 -16.06 13.03
N PHE A 49 -12.80 -15.47 14.15
CA PHE A 49 -12.15 -14.17 14.20
C PHE A 49 -10.64 -14.35 14.13
N ASN A 50 -10.02 -13.75 13.14
CA ASN A 50 -8.58 -13.62 13.03
C ASN A 50 -8.15 -12.21 13.40
N LEU A 51 -7.05 -12.08 14.12
CA LEU A 51 -6.40 -10.82 14.42
C LEU A 51 -5.00 -10.83 13.80
N THR A 52 -4.77 -9.90 12.88
CA THR A 52 -3.45 -9.64 12.32
C THR A 52 -2.93 -8.28 12.78
N TRP A 53 -1.71 -8.26 13.31
CA TRP A 53 -1.03 -7.03 13.71
C TRP A 53 0.09 -6.71 12.73
N HIS A 54 -0.13 -5.71 11.88
CA HIS A 54 0.84 -5.21 10.92
C HIS A 54 1.74 -4.17 11.57
N ASN A 55 3.05 -4.30 11.35
CA ASN A 55 4.07 -3.41 11.88
C ASN A 55 5.09 -3.12 10.79
N ASN A 56 5.31 -1.84 10.50
CA ASN A 56 6.26 -1.39 9.50
C ASN A 56 7.14 -0.31 10.09
N TYR A 57 8.46 -0.47 9.98
CA TYR A 57 9.42 0.54 10.40
C TYR A 57 10.32 0.91 9.23
N THR A 58 10.45 2.21 8.98
CA THR A 58 11.28 2.77 7.90
C THR A 58 12.52 3.44 8.50
N PRO A 59 13.62 2.68 8.78
CA PRO A 59 14.85 3.25 9.36
C PRO A 59 15.53 4.24 8.43
N SER A 60 15.32 4.12 7.12
CA SER A 60 15.88 5.04 6.12
C SER A 60 14.86 5.25 5.01
N GLY A 61 14.20 6.39 5.02
CA GLY A 61 13.15 6.75 4.06
C GLY A 61 13.30 8.14 3.52
N GLN A 62 12.24 8.59 2.84
CA GLN A 62 12.12 9.94 2.33
C GLN A 62 12.11 10.94 3.50
N LYS A 63 12.92 12.00 3.37
CA LYS A 63 13.10 13.00 4.44
C LYS A 63 12.08 14.14 4.38
N THR A 64 11.25 14.16 3.36
CA THR A 64 10.17 15.13 3.16
C THR A 64 8.85 14.40 3.10
N PRO A 65 7.75 14.99 3.61
CA PRO A 65 6.44 14.39 3.48
C PRO A 65 5.98 14.41 2.02
N ALA A 66 5.13 13.48 1.63
CA ALA A 66 4.57 13.39 0.29
C ALA A 66 3.68 14.58 -0.07
N PHE A 67 3.06 15.19 0.92
CA PHE A 67 2.19 16.38 0.78
C PHE A 67 2.33 17.30 1.98
N PRO A 68 1.95 18.59 1.87
CA PRO A 68 2.02 19.54 2.98
C PRO A 68 1.22 19.08 4.20
N GLY A 69 1.91 18.94 5.35
CA GLY A 69 1.31 18.48 6.61
C GLY A 69 1.29 16.96 6.78
N GLY A 70 1.77 16.20 5.82
CA GLY A 70 1.92 14.74 5.89
C GLY A 70 3.01 14.28 6.85
N LEU A 71 3.03 12.98 7.12
CA LEU A 71 4.09 12.33 7.89
C LEU A 71 5.37 12.21 7.04
N VAL A 72 6.53 12.28 7.69
CA VAL A 72 7.83 12.04 7.06
C VAL A 72 8.16 10.56 7.20
N PRO A 73 8.35 9.80 6.11
CA PRO A 73 8.63 8.36 6.18
C PRO A 73 9.90 8.00 6.94
N ASN A 74 10.94 8.84 6.84
CA ASN A 74 12.22 8.55 7.49
C ASN A 74 12.11 8.46 9.03
N HIS A 75 12.54 7.33 9.60
CA HIS A 75 12.41 6.97 11.01
C HIS A 75 10.95 6.95 11.50
N THR A 76 10.03 6.53 10.64
CA THR A 76 8.63 6.38 11.00
C THR A 76 8.28 4.91 11.19
N TYR A 77 7.53 4.65 12.26
CA TYR A 77 6.86 3.40 12.54
C TYR A 77 5.38 3.55 12.24
N ASN A 78 4.84 2.67 11.40
CA ASN A 78 3.42 2.58 11.07
C ASN A 78 2.89 1.24 11.54
N SER A 79 1.68 1.22 12.05
CA SER A 79 1.07 -0.02 12.52
C SER A 79 -0.45 0.03 12.44
N VAL A 80 -1.04 -1.15 12.26
CA VAL A 80 -2.49 -1.33 12.30
C VAL A 80 -2.81 -2.73 12.82
N THR A 81 -3.93 -2.85 13.56
CA THR A 81 -4.55 -4.13 13.84
C THR A 81 -5.71 -4.35 12.89
N GLU A 82 -5.68 -5.46 12.20
CA GLU A 82 -6.73 -5.95 11.33
C GLU A 82 -7.51 -7.02 12.05
N TRP A 83 -8.82 -6.83 12.14
CA TRP A 83 -9.79 -7.74 12.69
C TRP A 83 -10.58 -8.35 11.55
N ALA A 84 -10.34 -9.60 11.22
CA ALA A 84 -11.02 -10.31 10.15
C ALA A 84 -12.01 -11.33 10.71
N TYR A 85 -13.13 -11.54 10.01
CA TYR A 85 -14.15 -12.53 10.36
C TYR A 85 -14.57 -13.30 9.13
N GLY A 86 -14.41 -14.63 9.17
CA GLY A 86 -14.89 -15.52 8.13
C GLY A 86 -16.40 -15.62 8.14
N VAL A 87 -17.08 -14.96 7.21
CA VAL A 87 -18.54 -14.95 7.10
C VAL A 87 -19.02 -16.20 6.36
N THR A 88 -18.34 -16.56 5.28
CA THR A 88 -18.55 -17.79 4.49
C THR A 88 -17.19 -18.32 4.06
N ASP A 89 -17.14 -19.46 3.38
CA ASP A 89 -15.93 -20.02 2.78
C ASP A 89 -15.39 -19.25 1.56
N TRP A 90 -16.07 -18.18 1.14
CA TRP A 90 -15.69 -17.32 0.01
C TRP A 90 -15.73 -15.82 0.35
N PHE A 91 -16.15 -15.44 1.57
CA PHE A 91 -16.27 -14.04 1.97
C PHE A 91 -15.78 -13.81 3.40
N GLU A 92 -14.91 -12.83 3.54
CA GLU A 92 -14.36 -12.35 4.80
C GLU A 92 -14.57 -10.85 4.94
N GLN A 93 -15.03 -10.43 6.14
CA GLN A 93 -15.17 -9.03 6.51
C GLN A 93 -14.01 -8.63 7.41
N GLY A 94 -13.31 -7.54 7.06
CA GLY A 94 -12.20 -6.99 7.84
C GLY A 94 -12.46 -5.57 8.35
N LEU A 95 -11.84 -5.25 9.48
CA LEU A 95 -11.78 -3.90 10.07
C LEU A 95 -10.35 -3.61 10.50
N TYR A 96 -9.77 -2.52 10.00
CA TYR A 96 -8.46 -2.02 10.40
C TYR A 96 -8.62 -0.90 11.43
N LEU A 97 -8.33 -1.20 12.70
CA LEU A 97 -8.49 -0.27 13.81
C LEU A 97 -7.73 -0.76 15.07
N PRO A 98 -6.87 0.07 15.70
CA PRO A 98 -6.47 1.41 15.30
C PRO A 98 -5.41 1.40 14.18
N LEU A 99 -5.48 2.40 13.30
CA LEU A 99 -4.40 2.75 12.40
C LEU A 99 -3.57 3.85 13.03
N TYR A 100 -2.28 3.65 13.32
CA TYR A 100 -1.47 4.61 14.03
C TYR A 100 -0.01 4.65 13.55
N SER A 101 0.64 5.77 13.81
CA SER A 101 2.06 5.95 13.49
C SER A 101 2.79 6.64 14.63
N TYR A 102 4.11 6.44 14.65
CA TYR A 102 5.04 7.26 15.40
C TYR A 102 6.06 7.83 14.41
N ALA A 103 5.85 9.10 14.01
CA ALA A 103 6.63 9.75 12.97
C ALA A 103 7.64 10.74 13.55
N SER A 104 8.83 10.83 12.92
CA SER A 104 9.92 11.71 13.37
C SER A 104 9.54 13.19 13.39
N ASN A 105 8.64 13.62 12.50
CA ASN A 105 8.20 15.02 12.40
C ASN A 105 6.95 15.35 13.22
N ARG A 106 6.26 14.34 13.83
CA ARG A 106 4.98 14.57 14.48
C ARG A 106 4.75 13.82 15.78
N GLY A 107 5.56 12.77 16.06
CA GLY A 107 5.33 11.88 17.20
C GLY A 107 4.18 10.89 16.93
N GLY A 108 3.47 10.51 17.99
CA GLY A 108 2.35 9.57 17.91
C GLY A 108 1.10 10.17 17.25
N THR A 109 0.49 9.47 16.30
CA THR A 109 -0.72 9.89 15.59
C THR A 109 -1.69 8.73 15.40
N LEU A 110 -3.00 9.03 15.37
CA LEU A 110 -4.04 8.13 14.89
C LEU A 110 -4.38 8.55 13.46
N ASN A 111 -4.29 7.62 12.53
CA ASN A 111 -4.28 7.92 11.11
C ASN A 111 -5.63 7.68 10.44
N GLY A 112 -6.53 6.97 11.11
CA GLY A 112 -7.84 6.63 10.58
C GLY A 112 -8.23 5.19 10.86
N TRP A 113 -9.07 4.65 10.01
CA TRP A 113 -9.54 3.26 10.05
C TRP A 113 -10.00 2.84 8.65
N LYS A 114 -10.09 1.51 8.41
CA LYS A 114 -10.55 0.97 7.13
C LYS A 114 -11.56 -0.15 7.33
N LEU A 115 -12.49 -0.29 6.39
CA LEU A 115 -13.28 -1.49 6.18
C LEU A 115 -12.69 -2.28 5.02
N ARG A 116 -12.66 -3.60 5.13
CA ARG A 116 -12.16 -4.51 4.12
C ARG A 116 -13.19 -5.61 3.83
N GLU A 117 -13.35 -5.94 2.57
CA GLU A 117 -14.22 -6.98 2.08
C GLU A 117 -13.47 -7.87 1.09
N LEU A 118 -13.13 -9.08 1.51
CA LEU A 118 -12.42 -10.04 0.67
C LEU A 118 -13.40 -11.11 0.15
N PHE A 119 -13.46 -11.23 -1.17
CA PHE A 119 -14.20 -12.28 -1.87
C PHE A 119 -13.20 -13.18 -2.59
N ALA A 120 -13.16 -14.45 -2.26
CA ALA A 120 -12.18 -15.40 -2.77
C ALA A 120 -12.81 -16.71 -3.25
N VAL A 121 -12.09 -17.43 -4.09
CA VAL A 121 -12.46 -18.81 -4.38
C VAL A 121 -12.39 -19.63 -3.08
N PRO A 122 -13.43 -20.44 -2.75
CA PRO A 122 -13.41 -21.25 -1.53
C PRO A 122 -12.20 -22.16 -1.47
N HIS A 123 -11.58 -22.26 -0.29
CA HIS A 123 -10.39 -23.10 -0.08
C HIS A 123 -9.23 -22.74 -1.02
N ALA A 124 -8.91 -21.45 -1.09
CA ALA A 124 -7.86 -20.92 -1.96
C ALA A 124 -6.51 -21.62 -1.74
N GLU A 125 -6.20 -21.95 -0.49
CA GLU A 125 -4.99 -22.64 -0.03
C GLU A 125 -4.78 -24.04 -0.65
N ASP A 126 -5.88 -24.72 -1.01
CA ASP A 126 -5.86 -26.07 -1.57
C ASP A 126 -5.97 -26.08 -3.12
N ARG A 127 -6.06 -24.90 -3.75
CA ARG A 127 -6.28 -24.81 -5.20
C ARG A 127 -5.00 -24.51 -5.96
N MET A 128 -4.83 -25.14 -7.12
CA MET A 128 -3.75 -24.79 -8.02
C MET A 128 -3.88 -23.33 -8.52
N PHE A 129 -5.10 -22.90 -8.86
CA PHE A 129 -5.37 -21.53 -9.33
C PHE A 129 -6.22 -20.80 -8.32
N VAL A 130 -5.72 -19.65 -7.87
CA VAL A 130 -6.40 -18.76 -6.95
C VAL A 130 -6.85 -17.51 -7.68
N TYR A 131 -8.08 -17.09 -7.40
CA TYR A 131 -8.62 -15.79 -7.81
C TYR A 131 -9.50 -15.24 -6.71
N ALA A 132 -9.29 -13.97 -6.43
CA ALA A 132 -10.04 -13.24 -5.41
C ALA A 132 -10.10 -11.75 -5.77
N VAL A 133 -10.92 -11.00 -5.06
CA VAL A 133 -10.94 -9.55 -5.09
C VAL A 133 -11.13 -9.02 -3.68
N ASN A 134 -10.28 -8.07 -3.31
CA ASN A 134 -10.37 -7.33 -2.07
C ASN A 134 -10.82 -5.90 -2.37
N PHE A 135 -11.70 -5.37 -1.51
CA PHE A 135 -12.11 -3.98 -1.49
C PHE A 135 -11.76 -3.38 -0.14
N GLU A 136 -11.17 -2.19 -0.14
CA GLU A 136 -10.93 -1.42 1.07
C GLU A 136 -11.56 -0.04 0.95
N PHE A 137 -12.14 0.42 2.06
CA PHE A 137 -12.73 1.75 2.20
C PHE A 137 -12.08 2.42 3.39
N SER A 138 -11.28 3.45 3.14
CA SER A 138 -10.47 4.12 4.15
C SER A 138 -11.09 5.45 4.56
N PHE A 139 -10.97 5.74 5.87
CA PHE A 139 -11.35 6.99 6.49
C PHE A 139 -10.09 7.59 7.12
N ASN A 140 -9.50 8.55 6.43
CA ASN A 140 -8.15 9.03 6.66
C ASN A 140 -8.11 10.30 7.50
N SER A 141 -7.16 10.39 8.42
CA SER A 141 -6.78 11.66 9.03
C SER A 141 -5.96 12.48 8.02
N LYS A 142 -6.11 13.81 8.04
CA LYS A 142 -5.47 14.74 7.07
C LYS A 142 -3.94 14.70 7.01
N HIS A 143 -3.28 14.18 8.02
CA HIS A 143 -1.83 14.00 8.03
C HIS A 143 -1.40 12.64 7.45
N TRP A 144 -2.34 11.69 7.33
CA TRP A 144 -2.14 10.38 6.72
C TRP A 144 -2.36 10.45 5.21
N ASP A 145 -3.50 11.02 4.81
CA ASP A 145 -3.86 11.23 3.40
C ASP A 145 -4.55 12.60 3.25
N PRO A 146 -4.28 13.37 2.20
CA PRO A 146 -4.99 14.62 1.93
C PRO A 146 -6.49 14.42 1.67
N LYS A 147 -6.90 13.21 1.25
CA LYS A 147 -8.29 12.80 1.04
C LYS A 147 -8.82 12.06 2.25
N GLU A 148 -9.92 12.56 2.81
CA GLU A 148 -10.55 11.97 3.99
C GLU A 148 -11.10 10.56 3.69
N HIS A 149 -11.55 10.34 2.46
CA HIS A 149 -12.08 9.04 2.02
C HIS A 149 -11.32 8.58 0.79
N THR A 150 -10.83 7.34 0.85
CA THR A 150 -10.20 6.63 -0.27
C THR A 150 -10.75 5.22 -0.36
N ALA A 151 -10.56 4.56 -1.49
CA ALA A 151 -10.92 3.17 -1.67
C ALA A 151 -9.84 2.46 -2.48
N GLU A 152 -9.68 1.18 -2.26
CA GLU A 152 -8.81 0.30 -3.01
C GLU A 152 -9.64 -0.83 -3.62
N ILE A 153 -9.30 -1.23 -4.84
CA ILE A 153 -9.73 -2.48 -5.45
C ILE A 153 -8.48 -3.28 -5.74
N ARG A 154 -8.37 -4.47 -5.13
CA ARG A 154 -7.22 -5.37 -5.23
C ARG A 154 -7.65 -6.72 -5.79
N PRO A 155 -7.62 -6.92 -7.11
CA PRO A 155 -7.71 -8.27 -7.67
C PRO A 155 -6.53 -9.11 -7.19
N ILE A 156 -6.76 -10.39 -6.93
CA ILE A 156 -5.75 -11.33 -6.46
C ILE A 156 -5.75 -12.49 -7.45
N LEU A 157 -4.61 -12.76 -8.05
CA LEU A 157 -4.42 -13.86 -8.98
C LEU A 157 -3.20 -14.66 -8.52
N GLY A 158 -3.35 -15.97 -8.34
CA GLY A 158 -2.30 -16.82 -7.83
C GLY A 158 -2.26 -18.21 -8.44
N VAL A 159 -1.09 -18.82 -8.30
CA VAL A 159 -0.85 -20.23 -8.70
C VAL A 159 0.02 -20.91 -7.65
N HIS A 160 -0.45 -22.07 -7.15
CA HIS A 160 0.32 -22.98 -6.32
C HIS A 160 0.92 -24.08 -7.18
N LEU A 161 2.23 -24.18 -7.25
CA LEU A 161 2.97 -25.18 -8.04
C LEU A 161 3.93 -25.96 -7.14
N GLN A 162 3.47 -27.06 -6.55
CA GLN A 162 4.24 -27.90 -5.61
C GLN A 162 4.74 -27.07 -4.40
N GLN A 163 6.02 -26.70 -4.39
CA GLN A 163 6.62 -25.90 -3.32
C GLN A 163 6.69 -24.40 -3.65
N TRP A 164 6.22 -23.99 -4.82
CA TRP A 164 6.28 -22.62 -5.26
C TRP A 164 4.89 -21.98 -5.34
N ASP A 165 4.78 -20.78 -4.82
CA ASP A 165 3.60 -19.95 -4.92
C ASP A 165 3.93 -18.65 -5.67
N PHE A 166 3.04 -18.28 -6.58
CA PHE A 166 3.15 -17.06 -7.38
C PHE A 166 1.86 -16.28 -7.24
N PHE A 167 1.96 -15.04 -6.78
CA PHE A 167 0.81 -14.14 -6.63
C PHE A 167 1.08 -12.80 -7.27
N ILE A 168 0.04 -12.20 -7.84
CA ILE A 168 0.03 -10.82 -8.30
C ILE A 168 -1.28 -10.16 -7.85
N ASN A 169 -1.15 -8.95 -7.30
CA ASN A 169 -2.28 -8.09 -6.94
C ASN A 169 -2.18 -6.80 -7.77
N PRO A 170 -2.92 -6.68 -8.89
CA PRO A 170 -3.00 -5.44 -9.67
C PRO A 170 -3.94 -4.45 -8.97
N ILE A 171 -3.39 -3.66 -8.04
CA ILE A 171 -4.11 -2.76 -7.16
C ILE A 171 -4.47 -1.47 -7.91
N LEU A 172 -5.70 -0.99 -7.67
CA LEU A 172 -6.19 0.31 -8.12
C LEU A 172 -6.69 1.11 -6.92
N ASP A 173 -6.01 2.22 -6.63
CA ASP A 173 -6.37 3.14 -5.58
C ASP A 173 -7.24 4.28 -6.12
N SER A 174 -8.26 4.65 -5.36
CA SER A 174 -9.24 5.68 -5.70
C SER A 174 -9.33 6.74 -4.61
N SER A 175 -9.10 7.98 -5.01
CA SER A 175 -9.42 9.16 -4.22
C SER A 175 -10.78 9.78 -4.59
N TYR A 176 -11.64 9.02 -5.30
CA TYR A 176 -12.94 9.44 -5.84
C TYR A 176 -12.88 10.62 -6.82
N ASP A 177 -11.71 10.90 -7.39
CA ASP A 177 -11.48 11.97 -8.36
C ASP A 177 -11.74 11.52 -9.82
N GLY A 178 -12.38 10.37 -10.01
CA GLY A 178 -12.77 9.78 -11.30
C GLY A 178 -11.79 8.73 -11.82
N VAL A 179 -12.26 7.89 -12.73
CA VAL A 179 -11.54 6.69 -13.25
C VAL A 179 -10.15 7.01 -13.82
N LYS A 180 -9.96 8.18 -14.43
CA LYS A 180 -8.66 8.58 -15.01
C LYS A 180 -7.58 8.82 -13.96
N ASN A 181 -7.97 9.05 -12.72
CA ASN A 181 -7.10 9.35 -11.60
C ASN A 181 -7.00 8.18 -10.62
N LEU A 182 -7.38 6.97 -11.04
CA LEU A 182 -7.05 5.77 -10.29
C LEU A 182 -5.54 5.57 -10.35
N ASP A 183 -4.91 5.42 -9.19
CA ASP A 183 -3.48 5.10 -9.11
C ASP A 183 -3.30 3.57 -9.24
N PHE A 184 -2.31 3.17 -10.03
CA PHE A 184 -1.97 1.76 -10.24
C PHE A 184 -0.76 1.40 -9.37
N ALA A 185 -1.00 0.63 -8.32
CA ALA A 185 -0.03 0.27 -7.30
C ALA A 185 0.12 -1.27 -7.14
N PRO A 186 0.55 -2.01 -8.19
CA PRO A 186 0.58 -3.46 -8.15
C PRO A 186 1.61 -4.01 -7.18
N SER A 187 1.31 -5.19 -6.60
CA SER A 187 2.26 -5.99 -5.86
C SER A 187 2.34 -7.42 -6.40
N ALA A 188 3.47 -8.09 -6.16
CA ALA A 188 3.71 -9.45 -6.59
C ALA A 188 4.57 -10.20 -5.57
N ARG A 189 4.36 -11.52 -5.46
CA ARG A 189 5.08 -12.42 -4.55
C ARG A 189 5.46 -13.71 -5.25
N ILE A 190 6.68 -14.16 -5.01
CA ILE A 190 7.16 -15.51 -5.33
C ILE A 190 7.64 -16.12 -4.02
N ALA A 191 7.01 -17.21 -3.59
CA ALA A 191 7.37 -17.89 -2.36
C ALA A 191 7.82 -19.33 -2.64
N TYR A 192 8.72 -19.83 -1.80
CA TYR A 192 9.18 -21.21 -1.74
C TYR A 192 8.86 -21.82 -0.38
N ASN A 193 7.96 -22.79 -0.36
CA ASN A 193 7.54 -23.51 0.82
C ASN A 193 8.56 -24.61 1.15
N VAL A 194 9.41 -24.38 2.14
CA VAL A 194 10.39 -25.35 2.61
C VAL A 194 9.69 -26.56 3.23
N ASN A 195 8.66 -26.28 4.00
CA ASN A 195 7.76 -27.25 4.64
C ASN A 195 6.46 -26.55 5.02
N LYS A 196 5.57 -27.21 5.78
CA LYS A 196 4.28 -26.64 6.22
C LYS A 196 4.40 -25.46 7.20
N THR A 197 5.58 -25.27 7.79
CA THR A 197 5.82 -24.25 8.83
C THR A 197 6.61 -23.06 8.30
N TRP A 198 7.50 -23.27 7.32
CA TRP A 198 8.43 -22.25 6.85
C TRP A 198 8.33 -22.03 5.36
N ALA A 199 8.19 -20.78 4.96
CA ALA A 199 8.38 -20.35 3.59
C ALA A 199 9.32 -19.13 3.52
N PHE A 200 9.97 -18.96 2.38
CA PHE A 200 10.75 -17.78 2.05
C PHE A 200 10.24 -17.19 0.75
N ALA A 201 10.11 -15.86 0.72
CA ALA A 201 9.57 -15.18 -0.44
C ALA A 201 10.38 -13.96 -0.85
N VAL A 202 10.20 -13.59 -2.10
CA VAL A 202 10.54 -12.27 -2.63
C VAL A 202 9.25 -11.58 -3.02
N GLU A 203 9.09 -10.36 -2.56
CA GLU A 203 7.93 -9.52 -2.90
C GLU A 203 8.39 -8.25 -3.59
N HIS A 204 7.57 -7.77 -4.49
CA HIS A 204 7.75 -6.50 -5.16
C HIS A 204 6.50 -5.65 -5.01
N TYR A 205 6.67 -4.41 -4.63
CA TYR A 205 5.63 -3.39 -4.53
C TYR A 205 5.99 -2.23 -5.44
N ALA A 206 5.03 -1.76 -6.21
CA ALA A 206 5.21 -0.64 -7.11
C ALA A 206 4.05 0.36 -6.99
N ASP A 207 4.34 1.61 -7.29
CA ASP A 207 3.35 2.66 -7.52
C ASP A 207 3.72 3.39 -8.81
N PHE A 208 2.89 3.21 -9.83
CA PHE A 208 3.06 3.81 -11.15
C PHE A 208 2.35 5.16 -11.26
N GLY A 209 1.54 5.53 -10.26
CA GLY A 209 0.65 6.69 -10.32
C GLY A 209 -0.58 6.50 -11.21
N PRO A 210 -1.22 7.58 -11.65
CA PRO A 210 -2.50 7.53 -12.35
C PRO A 210 -2.48 6.70 -13.63
N ILE A 211 -3.47 5.81 -13.82
CA ILE A 211 -3.58 4.94 -15.01
C ILE A 211 -3.67 5.71 -16.33
N SER A 212 -4.18 6.94 -16.29
CA SER A 212 -4.25 7.78 -17.49
C SER A 212 -2.91 8.34 -17.92
N ARG A 213 -1.95 8.41 -16.99
CA ARG A 213 -0.61 8.95 -17.23
C ARG A 213 0.34 8.48 -16.13
N PHE A 214 0.97 7.34 -16.33
CA PHE A 214 1.99 6.85 -15.40
C PHE A 214 3.09 7.88 -15.16
N LEU A 215 3.58 7.92 -13.93
CA LEU A 215 4.71 8.74 -13.54
C LEU A 215 5.96 8.37 -14.33
N PRO A 216 6.90 9.30 -14.54
CA PRO A 216 8.24 8.97 -15.02
C PRO A 216 8.91 7.94 -14.09
N GLY A 217 9.71 7.02 -14.64
CA GLY A 217 10.24 5.90 -13.85
C GLY A 217 11.04 6.28 -12.60
N HIS A 218 11.65 7.47 -12.55
CA HIS A 218 12.35 7.97 -11.36
C HIS A 218 11.39 8.50 -10.27
N ASP A 219 10.16 8.81 -10.64
CA ASP A 219 9.09 9.28 -9.72
C ASP A 219 8.18 8.12 -9.27
N GLN A 220 8.26 6.96 -9.94
CA GLN A 220 7.55 5.75 -9.51
C GLN A 220 8.22 5.16 -8.26
N SER A 221 7.43 4.70 -7.30
CA SER A 221 7.96 3.92 -6.19
C SER A 221 8.08 2.46 -6.58
N HIS A 222 9.23 1.85 -6.29
CA HIS A 222 9.48 0.42 -6.45
C HIS A 222 10.28 -0.09 -5.26
N GLN A 223 9.77 -1.10 -4.57
CA GLN A 223 10.46 -1.74 -3.45
C GLN A 223 10.49 -3.25 -3.64
N ILE A 224 11.59 -3.87 -3.24
CA ILE A 224 11.74 -5.33 -3.22
C ILE A 224 11.98 -5.77 -1.77
N PHE A 225 11.26 -6.81 -1.32
CA PHE A 225 11.39 -7.37 0.00
C PHE A 225 11.88 -8.82 -0.06
N ALA A 226 12.80 -9.16 0.85
CA ALA A 226 13.06 -10.53 1.24
C ALA A 226 12.20 -10.84 2.47
N VAL A 227 11.41 -11.91 2.39
CA VAL A 227 10.38 -12.24 3.37
C VAL A 227 10.55 -13.68 3.85
N MET A 228 10.26 -13.89 5.12
CA MET A 228 10.18 -15.19 5.78
C MET A 228 8.80 -15.32 6.42
N ASP A 229 8.15 -16.46 6.17
CA ASP A 229 6.91 -16.83 6.82
C ASP A 229 7.14 -17.99 7.77
N TYR A 230 6.48 -17.92 8.89
CA TYR A 230 6.36 -18.98 9.88
C TYR A 230 4.89 -19.20 10.20
N SER A 231 4.39 -20.41 9.91
CA SER A 231 3.03 -20.83 10.27
C SER A 231 3.10 -21.77 11.49
N GLY A 232 2.58 -21.30 12.61
CA GLY A 232 2.61 -22.08 13.85
C GLY A 232 2.10 -21.34 15.09
N GLU A 233 2.03 -22.08 16.19
CA GLU A 233 1.57 -21.56 17.47
C GLU A 233 2.67 -20.76 18.19
N PRO A 234 2.34 -19.70 18.94
CA PRO A 234 0.99 -19.13 19.13
C PRO A 234 0.57 -18.09 18.07
N PHE A 235 1.43 -17.78 17.11
CA PHE A 235 1.20 -16.80 16.05
C PHE A 235 1.77 -17.30 14.73
N ASP A 236 1.07 -17.02 13.65
CA ASP A 236 1.67 -16.96 12.34
C ASP A 236 2.46 -15.65 12.21
N ILE A 237 3.65 -15.74 11.61
CA ILE A 237 4.58 -14.62 11.51
C ILE A 237 4.99 -14.44 10.05
N GLU A 238 4.85 -13.21 9.53
CA GLU A 238 5.51 -12.79 8.32
C GLU A 238 6.50 -11.66 8.66
N ALA A 239 7.77 -11.85 8.36
CA ALA A 239 8.80 -10.85 8.61
C ALA A 239 9.62 -10.59 7.35
N GLY A 240 9.90 -9.31 7.05
CA GLY A 240 10.62 -8.95 5.85
C GLY A 240 11.45 -7.70 5.97
N ILE A 241 12.46 -7.61 5.11
CA ILE A 241 13.28 -6.43 4.91
C ILE A 241 13.19 -6.01 3.45
N GLY A 242 12.85 -4.75 3.21
CA GLY A 242 12.66 -4.17 1.90
C GLY A 242 13.63 -3.07 1.58
N PHE A 243 13.96 -2.97 0.29
CA PHE A 243 14.85 -1.95 -0.25
C PHE A 243 14.19 -1.24 -1.43
N GLY A 244 14.29 0.08 -1.43
CA GLY A 244 13.85 0.92 -2.55
C GLY A 244 14.76 0.79 -3.76
N LEU A 245 14.15 0.68 -4.93
CA LEU A 245 14.84 0.54 -6.22
C LEU A 245 14.89 1.87 -7.00
N THR A 246 14.13 2.86 -6.57
CA THR A 246 14.02 4.19 -7.22
C THR A 246 14.25 5.31 -6.22
N SER A 247 14.49 6.52 -6.72
CA SER A 247 14.64 7.71 -5.89
C SER A 247 13.36 8.11 -5.15
N ALA A 248 12.19 7.72 -5.65
CA ALA A 248 10.90 7.98 -5.03
C ALA A 248 10.59 7.01 -3.89
N SER A 249 11.22 5.84 -3.84
CA SER A 249 11.01 4.83 -2.81
C SER A 249 11.71 5.19 -1.50
N ASP A 250 11.21 4.66 -0.39
CA ASP A 250 11.97 4.61 0.85
C ASP A 250 13.17 3.66 0.68
N HIS A 251 14.33 4.05 1.23
CA HIS A 251 15.56 3.29 1.01
C HIS A 251 15.54 1.92 1.68
N MET A 252 14.94 1.84 2.87
CA MET A 252 14.86 0.61 3.64
C MET A 252 13.60 0.62 4.50
N THR A 253 12.87 -0.49 4.48
CA THR A 253 11.68 -0.72 5.32
C THR A 253 11.73 -2.14 5.89
N ILE A 254 11.36 -2.28 7.15
CA ILE A 254 11.22 -3.56 7.85
C ILE A 254 9.75 -3.78 8.10
N LYS A 255 9.23 -4.97 7.77
CA LYS A 255 7.85 -5.36 8.07
C LYS A 255 7.84 -6.55 9.03
N LEU A 256 6.82 -6.58 9.88
CA LEU A 256 6.49 -7.70 10.76
C LEU A 256 4.98 -7.80 10.87
N MET A 257 4.43 -8.95 10.52
CA MET A 257 3.03 -9.28 10.75
C MET A 257 2.95 -10.43 11.74
N LEU A 258 2.01 -10.33 12.67
CA LEU A 258 1.68 -11.37 13.63
C LEU A 258 0.20 -11.65 13.51
N ALA A 259 -0.16 -12.86 13.12
CA ALA A 259 -1.55 -13.25 12.93
C ALA A 259 -1.94 -14.39 13.89
N ARG A 260 -3.20 -14.41 14.28
CA ARG A 260 -3.75 -15.44 15.16
C ARG A 260 -5.26 -15.54 15.06
N ASP A 261 -5.77 -16.75 15.05
CA ASP A 261 -7.18 -17.04 15.31
C ASP A 261 -7.50 -16.87 16.80
N LEU A 262 -8.64 -16.25 17.09
CA LEU A 262 -9.04 -15.89 18.47
C LEU A 262 -10.04 -16.86 19.08
N ASN A 263 -10.71 -17.70 18.28
CA ASN A 263 -11.73 -18.68 18.71
C ASN A 263 -11.73 -19.95 17.87
#